data_c78bd770caff46d67e5e19bb5f618559
#
_entry.id   c78bd770caff46d67e5e19bb5f618559
#
_cell.length_a   1.000
_cell.length_b   1.000
_cell.length_c   1.000
_cell.angle_alpha   90.00
_cell.angle_beta   90.00
_cell.angle_gamma   90.00
#
_symmetry.space_group_name_H-M   'P 1'
#
loop_
_entity.id
_entity.type
_entity.pdbx_description
1 polymer ?
#
loop_
_entity_poly.entity_id
_entity_poly.type
_entity_poly.pdbx_seq_one_letter_code
_entity_poly.pdbx_strand_id
1 'polypeptide(L)'
;HAIEINLGKNRLLGSCGTIYRKNKSWKKSLLTASAHSSLILENTNPSKNNGSDTFAFSKRYQKDGSEIVFLRHEGYKNKFNATCSRTIEVNRTGKNIAILEEIQAFKLLKFDIRIHLNPKVKVSLSLDKNKALLILDGQGWDFSFQGNVKLLLEPSIFVEDNGKVKQTNQLILHGETLEERTEVLWGFTKN
;
A
#
# COMPACT_ATOMS: atom_id res chain seq x y z
N HIS A 1 -7.63 -3.53 3.28
CA HIS A 1 -6.50 -2.59 3.55
C HIS A 1 -5.79 -2.12 2.28
N ALA A 2 -6.20 -2.55 1.09
CA ALA A 2 -5.73 -1.94 -0.14
C ALA A 2 -6.19 -0.47 -0.20
N ILE A 3 -5.30 0.41 -0.69
CA ILE A 3 -5.60 1.82 -0.84
C ILE A 3 -5.40 2.28 -2.28
N GLU A 4 -6.15 3.30 -2.65
CA GLU A 4 -5.95 4.08 -3.86
C GLU A 4 -5.88 5.55 -3.49
N ILE A 5 -4.94 6.28 -4.09
CA ILE A 5 -4.80 7.72 -3.89
C ILE A 5 -4.93 8.40 -5.25
N ASN A 6 -5.91 9.30 -5.32
CA ASN A 6 -6.15 10.14 -6.48
C ASN A 6 -5.82 11.60 -6.14
N LEU A 7 -5.06 12.24 -7.00
CA LEU A 7 -4.72 13.66 -6.94
C LEU A 7 -5.57 14.41 -7.97
N GLY A 8 -6.73 14.89 -7.55
CA GLY A 8 -7.75 15.39 -8.46
C GLY A 8 -8.26 14.26 -9.37
N LYS A 9 -8.10 14.42 -10.69
CA LYS A 9 -8.53 13.42 -11.70
C LYS A 9 -7.50 12.33 -11.97
N ASN A 10 -6.30 12.42 -11.42
CA ASN A 10 -5.19 11.55 -11.73
C ASN A 10 -4.88 10.62 -10.56
N ARG A 11 -4.78 9.33 -10.86
CA ARG A 11 -4.41 8.32 -9.87
C ARG A 11 -2.89 8.35 -9.67
N LEU A 12 -2.45 8.50 -8.43
CA LEU A 12 -1.06 8.38 -8.03
C LEU A 12 -0.69 6.91 -7.83
N LEU A 13 -1.46 6.22 -7.01
CA LEU A 13 -1.26 4.80 -6.69
C LEU A 13 -2.59 4.06 -6.55
N GLY A 14 -2.54 2.74 -6.63
CA GLY A 14 -3.72 1.90 -6.48
C GLY A 14 -3.40 0.41 -6.60
N SER A 15 -4.25 -0.33 -7.27
CA SER A 15 -4.04 -1.74 -7.61
C SER A 15 -3.47 -1.91 -9.02
N CYS A 16 -3.02 -3.13 -9.33
CA CYS A 16 -2.55 -3.51 -10.68
C CYS A 16 -3.65 -3.47 -11.76
N GLY A 17 -4.82 -2.92 -11.46
CA GLY A 17 -5.93 -2.74 -12.37
C GLY A 17 -7.11 -3.66 -12.08
N THR A 18 -8.04 -3.75 -13.03
CA THR A 18 -9.28 -4.47 -12.88
C THR A 18 -9.25 -5.84 -13.55
N ILE A 19 -10.08 -6.74 -13.02
CA ILE A 19 -10.25 -8.07 -13.61
C ILE A 19 -11.12 -7.94 -14.86
N TYR A 20 -10.49 -7.98 -16.01
CA TYR A 20 -11.24 -8.04 -17.26
C TYR A 20 -11.76 -9.46 -17.50
N ARG A 21 -13.07 -9.60 -17.73
CA ARG A 21 -13.76 -10.90 -17.85
C ARG A 21 -13.18 -11.83 -18.92
N LYS A 22 -12.58 -11.28 -19.98
CA LYS A 22 -12.05 -12.04 -21.11
C LYS A 22 -10.63 -12.59 -20.88
N ASN A 23 -9.85 -12.04 -19.94
CA ASN A 23 -8.47 -12.50 -19.70
C ASN A 23 -8.39 -13.34 -18.42
N LYS A 24 -8.67 -14.63 -18.54
CA LYS A 24 -8.66 -15.58 -17.42
C LYS A 24 -7.28 -15.74 -16.77
N SER A 25 -6.18 -15.51 -17.50
CA SER A 25 -4.83 -15.69 -16.98
C SER A 25 -4.47 -14.69 -15.88
N TRP A 26 -4.91 -13.44 -16.02
CA TRP A 26 -4.67 -12.39 -15.02
C TRP A 26 -5.61 -12.45 -13.81
N LYS A 27 -6.77 -13.10 -13.94
CA LYS A 27 -7.79 -13.11 -12.90
C LYS A 27 -7.24 -13.59 -11.54
N LYS A 28 -6.49 -14.68 -11.52
CA LYS A 28 -5.95 -15.24 -10.27
C LYS A 28 -4.91 -14.29 -9.64
N SER A 29 -4.00 -13.75 -10.44
CA SER A 29 -2.94 -12.86 -9.98
C SER A 29 -3.48 -11.52 -9.46
N LEU A 30 -4.43 -10.91 -10.17
CA LEU A 30 -5.05 -9.63 -9.77
C LEU A 30 -5.94 -9.72 -8.53
N LEU A 31 -6.31 -10.94 -8.09
CA LEU A 31 -7.04 -11.17 -6.84
C LEU A 31 -6.15 -11.36 -5.61
N THR A 32 -4.82 -11.42 -5.80
CA THR A 32 -3.88 -11.56 -4.69
C THR A 32 -3.62 -10.23 -4.00
N ALA A 33 -3.28 -10.25 -2.71
CA ALA A 33 -2.90 -9.06 -1.97
C ALA A 33 -1.71 -8.33 -2.62
N SER A 34 -0.79 -9.08 -3.25
CA SER A 34 0.37 -8.54 -3.96
C SER A 34 0.04 -7.71 -5.21
N ALA A 35 -1.19 -7.78 -5.72
CA ALA A 35 -1.66 -6.94 -6.82
C ALA A 35 -2.29 -5.61 -6.35
N HIS A 36 -2.23 -5.32 -5.07
CA HIS A 36 -2.84 -4.14 -4.47
C HIS A 36 -1.81 -3.36 -3.64
N SER A 37 -2.02 -2.05 -3.50
CA SER A 37 -1.24 -1.23 -2.57
C SER A 37 -1.63 -1.56 -1.13
N SER A 38 -0.97 -2.58 -0.58
CA SER A 38 -1.29 -3.18 0.71
C SER A 38 -0.07 -3.75 1.41
N LEU A 39 -0.22 -4.03 2.72
CA LEU A 39 0.75 -4.74 3.52
C LEU A 39 0.52 -6.25 3.39
N ILE A 40 1.61 -7.00 3.22
CA ILE A 40 1.61 -8.45 3.02
C ILE A 40 2.62 -9.08 3.98
N LEU A 41 2.20 -10.12 4.71
CA LEU A 41 3.08 -10.90 5.57
C LEU A 41 3.47 -12.22 4.88
N GLU A 42 4.77 -12.58 4.95
CA GLU A 42 5.31 -13.87 4.46
C GLU A 42 4.87 -14.20 3.02
N ASN A 43 4.79 -13.16 2.16
CA ASN A 43 4.31 -13.28 0.78
C ASN A 43 2.99 -14.07 0.64
N THR A 44 2.10 -13.92 1.62
CA THR A 44 0.86 -14.67 1.76
C THR A 44 -0.35 -13.77 1.71
N ASN A 45 -1.41 -14.20 1.04
CA ASN A 45 -2.69 -13.50 1.12
C ASN A 45 -3.27 -13.60 2.54
N PRO A 46 -3.90 -12.52 3.05
CA PRO A 46 -4.71 -12.62 4.26
C PRO A 46 -5.80 -13.67 4.06
N SER A 47 -6.18 -14.36 5.14
CA SER A 47 -7.22 -15.38 5.09
C SER A 47 -8.51 -14.77 4.54
N LYS A 48 -9.17 -15.51 3.63
CA LYS A 48 -10.52 -15.17 3.21
C LYS A 48 -11.48 -15.57 4.33
N ASN A 49 -12.48 -14.76 4.58
CA ASN A 49 -13.63 -15.17 5.40
C ASN A 49 -14.40 -16.29 4.67
N ASN A 50 -14.16 -17.52 5.06
CA ASN A 50 -15.06 -18.64 4.72
C ASN A 50 -16.20 -18.71 5.72
N GLY A 51 -16.88 -17.57 5.96
CA GLY A 51 -18.09 -17.55 6.81
C GLY A 51 -17.87 -17.42 8.32
N SER A 52 -16.64 -17.31 8.81
CA SER A 52 -16.38 -17.06 10.23
C SER A 52 -15.09 -16.26 10.44
N ASP A 53 -15.22 -15.13 11.09
CA ASP A 53 -14.29 -14.53 12.05
C ASP A 53 -13.01 -13.84 11.59
N THR A 54 -12.88 -13.37 10.36
CA THR A 54 -11.85 -12.34 10.12
C THR A 54 -12.44 -10.98 10.44
N PHE A 55 -12.13 -10.47 11.61
CA PHE A 55 -12.53 -9.12 12.00
C PHE A 55 -11.87 -8.10 11.07
N ALA A 56 -12.69 -7.21 10.52
CA ALA A 56 -12.24 -6.02 9.81
C ALA A 56 -13.00 -4.83 10.35
N PHE A 57 -12.28 -3.77 10.67
CA PHE A 57 -12.85 -2.54 11.23
C PHE A 57 -12.30 -1.34 10.46
N SER A 58 -13.16 -0.34 10.25
CA SER A 58 -12.76 0.95 9.70
C SER A 58 -13.46 2.09 10.45
N LYS A 59 -12.75 3.19 10.64
CA LYS A 59 -13.30 4.42 11.22
C LYS A 59 -12.71 5.63 10.48
N ARG A 60 -13.57 6.58 10.14
CA ARG A 60 -13.16 7.88 9.60
C ARG A 60 -13.54 8.97 10.59
N TYR A 61 -12.65 9.93 10.80
CA TYR A 61 -12.87 11.08 11.67
C TYR A 61 -11.95 12.23 11.28
N GLN A 62 -12.26 13.42 11.82
CA GLN A 62 -11.42 14.61 11.68
C GLN A 62 -10.71 14.91 12.99
N LYS A 63 -9.47 15.34 12.89
CA LYS A 63 -8.67 15.81 14.03
C LYS A 63 -7.72 16.91 13.56
N ASP A 64 -7.71 18.04 14.25
CA ASP A 64 -6.82 19.19 13.99
C ASP A 64 -6.82 19.66 12.53
N GLY A 65 -7.97 19.55 11.85
CA GLY A 65 -8.15 19.92 10.45
C GLY A 65 -7.67 18.87 9.44
N SER A 66 -7.13 17.73 9.90
CA SER A 66 -6.80 16.58 9.06
C SER A 66 -7.96 15.59 8.97
N GLU A 67 -8.10 14.92 7.81
CA GLU A 67 -8.96 13.75 7.65
C GLU A 67 -8.18 12.50 8.02
N ILE A 68 -8.72 11.68 8.91
CA ILE A 68 -8.08 10.44 9.38
C ILE A 68 -8.97 9.25 9.09
N VAL A 69 -8.38 8.21 8.51
CA VAL A 69 -9.00 6.91 8.29
C VAL A 69 -8.17 5.84 9.00
N PHE A 70 -8.78 5.17 9.96
CA PHE A 70 -8.20 4.02 10.64
C PHE A 70 -8.81 2.73 10.09
N LEU A 71 -7.96 1.76 9.78
CA LEU A 71 -8.32 0.44 9.26
C LEU A 71 -7.61 -0.64 10.09
N ARG A 72 -8.31 -1.73 10.43
CA ARG A 72 -7.71 -2.89 11.10
C ARG A 72 -8.29 -4.19 10.54
N HIS A 73 -7.47 -5.23 10.39
CA HIS A 73 -7.94 -6.58 10.08
C HIS A 73 -7.13 -7.66 10.79
N GLU A 74 -7.76 -8.80 10.97
CA GLU A 74 -7.19 -10.01 11.57
C GLU A 74 -6.94 -11.12 10.53
N GLY A 75 -6.79 -10.76 9.25
CA GLY A 75 -6.61 -11.73 8.17
C GLY A 75 -5.36 -12.61 8.27
N TYR A 76 -4.42 -12.25 9.14
CA TYR A 76 -3.21 -13.02 9.41
C TYR A 76 -3.20 -13.70 10.79
N LYS A 77 -4.26 -13.52 11.59
CA LYS A 77 -4.34 -14.03 12.97
C LYS A 77 -4.21 -15.56 13.04
N ASN A 78 -4.99 -16.28 12.25
CA ASN A 78 -4.98 -17.74 12.28
C ASN A 78 -3.65 -18.36 11.82
N LYS A 79 -2.96 -17.71 10.88
CA LYS A 79 -1.75 -18.26 10.28
C LYS A 79 -0.49 -17.84 11.01
N PHE A 80 -0.44 -16.60 11.47
CA PHE A 80 0.77 -16.01 12.01
C PHE A 80 0.61 -15.45 13.43
N ASN A 81 -0.60 -15.52 13.99
CA ASN A 81 -0.97 -14.81 15.22
C ASN A 81 -0.66 -13.31 15.12
N ALA A 82 -0.96 -12.73 13.96
CA ALA A 82 -0.65 -11.33 13.66
C ALA A 82 -1.91 -10.56 13.29
N THR A 83 -1.96 -9.30 13.73
CA THR A 83 -2.99 -8.32 13.33
C THR A 83 -2.32 -7.13 12.67
N CYS A 84 -3.00 -6.54 11.68
CA CYS A 84 -2.49 -5.39 10.96
C CYS A 84 -3.48 -4.23 11.06
N SER A 85 -2.95 -3.04 11.30
CA SER A 85 -3.72 -1.79 11.20
C SER A 85 -3.00 -0.78 10.32
N ARG A 86 -3.79 0.14 9.76
CA ARG A 86 -3.33 1.25 8.94
C ARG A 86 -4.07 2.49 9.35
N THR A 87 -3.34 3.54 9.65
CA THR A 87 -3.88 4.89 9.83
C THR A 87 -3.45 5.75 8.65
N ILE A 88 -4.40 6.37 7.98
CA ILE A 88 -4.15 7.30 6.88
C ILE A 88 -4.56 8.68 7.36
N GLU A 89 -3.66 9.63 7.28
CA GLU A 89 -3.92 11.03 7.57
C GLU A 89 -3.69 11.86 6.32
N VAL A 90 -4.68 12.69 5.99
CA VAL A 90 -4.58 13.70 4.92
C VAL A 90 -4.77 15.06 5.55
N ASN A 91 -3.76 15.92 5.45
CA ASN A 91 -3.85 17.24 6.01
C ASN A 91 -4.89 18.11 5.27
N ARG A 92 -5.33 19.21 5.91
CA ARG A 92 -6.38 20.11 5.40
C ARG A 92 -6.14 20.59 3.96
N THR A 93 -4.90 20.74 3.55
CA THR A 93 -4.55 21.24 2.21
C THR A 93 -4.49 20.13 1.17
N GLY A 94 -4.53 18.85 1.57
CA GLY A 94 -4.31 17.69 0.70
C GLY A 94 -2.88 17.57 0.17
N LYS A 95 -1.94 18.39 0.66
CA LYS A 95 -0.54 18.40 0.21
C LYS A 95 0.36 17.44 1.00
N ASN A 96 -0.13 16.89 2.10
CA ASN A 96 0.57 15.92 2.91
C ASN A 96 -0.35 14.74 3.20
N ILE A 97 0.13 13.54 2.88
CA ILE A 97 -0.56 12.28 3.12
C ILE A 97 0.41 11.40 3.89
N ALA A 98 0.09 11.12 5.15
CA ALA A 98 0.86 10.25 6.03
C ALA A 98 0.11 8.94 6.25
N ILE A 99 0.84 7.83 6.25
CA ILE A 99 0.28 6.50 6.42
C ILE A 99 1.13 5.75 7.44
N LEU A 100 0.52 5.36 8.54
CA LEU A 100 1.13 4.52 9.57
C LEU A 100 0.63 3.09 9.41
N GLU A 101 1.55 2.17 9.17
CA GLU A 101 1.30 0.73 9.24
C GLU A 101 1.73 0.21 10.60
N GLU A 102 0.89 -0.59 11.23
CA GLU A 102 1.20 -1.27 12.47
C GLU A 102 0.97 -2.77 12.32
N ILE A 103 1.94 -3.55 12.73
CA ILE A 103 1.85 -5.01 12.77
C ILE A 103 2.06 -5.44 14.22
N GLN A 104 1.07 -6.12 14.80
CA GLN A 104 1.20 -6.79 16.09
C GLN A 104 1.46 -8.27 15.81
N ALA A 105 2.65 -8.74 16.19
CA ALA A 105 3.08 -10.13 16.02
C ALA A 105 4.10 -10.49 17.11
N PHE A 106 4.11 -11.77 17.53
CA PHE A 106 5.02 -12.26 18.59
C PHE A 106 6.14 -13.14 18.03
N LYS A 107 6.45 -13.00 16.77
CA LYS A 107 7.54 -13.70 16.08
C LYS A 107 8.04 -12.86 14.90
N LEU A 108 9.26 -13.13 14.47
CA LEU A 108 9.80 -12.52 13.26
C LEU A 108 9.02 -12.98 12.03
N LEU A 109 8.50 -12.03 11.26
CA LEU A 109 7.80 -12.25 10.01
C LEU A 109 8.32 -11.24 9.00
N LYS A 110 8.63 -11.71 7.80
CA LYS A 110 8.92 -10.81 6.68
C LYS A 110 7.64 -10.12 6.22
N PHE A 111 7.76 -8.85 5.89
CA PHE A 111 6.63 -8.11 5.31
C PHE A 111 7.06 -7.20 4.16
N ASP A 112 6.12 -6.99 3.27
CA ASP A 112 6.19 -5.99 2.21
C ASP A 112 5.01 -5.04 2.32
N ILE A 113 5.27 -3.73 2.29
CA ILE A 113 4.26 -2.73 2.01
C ILE A 113 4.42 -2.37 0.54
N ARG A 114 3.49 -2.84 -0.31
CA ARG A 114 3.51 -2.62 -1.75
C ARG A 114 2.72 -1.37 -2.11
N ILE A 115 3.28 -0.56 -3.00
CA ILE A 115 2.73 0.71 -3.44
C ILE A 115 2.80 0.73 -4.97
N HIS A 116 1.72 0.26 -5.62
CA HIS A 116 1.65 0.19 -7.08
C HIS A 116 1.35 1.56 -7.66
N LEU A 117 2.26 2.06 -8.48
CA LEU A 117 2.14 3.37 -9.11
C LEU A 117 1.31 3.31 -10.38
N ASN A 118 0.58 4.39 -10.67
CA ASN A 118 -0.11 4.51 -11.94
C ASN A 118 0.91 4.61 -13.09
N PRO A 119 0.65 4.04 -14.29
CA PRO A 119 1.56 4.12 -15.44
C PRO A 119 1.98 5.52 -15.88
N LYS A 120 1.22 6.55 -15.50
CA LYS A 120 1.57 7.95 -15.77
C LYS A 120 2.57 8.54 -14.78
N VAL A 121 2.85 7.86 -13.67
CA VAL A 121 3.79 8.33 -12.66
C VAL A 121 5.22 8.02 -13.09
N LYS A 122 6.04 9.07 -13.17
CA LYS A 122 7.49 8.91 -13.26
C LYS A 122 8.05 8.87 -11.85
N VAL A 123 8.93 7.92 -11.57
CA VAL A 123 9.51 7.72 -10.23
C VAL A 123 11.02 7.61 -10.33
N SER A 124 11.73 8.24 -9.40
CA SER A 124 13.17 8.11 -9.21
C SER A 124 13.50 8.01 -7.74
N LEU A 125 14.43 7.12 -7.38
CA LEU A 125 14.97 7.01 -6.02
C LEU A 125 16.11 8.01 -5.81
N SER A 126 16.27 8.48 -4.57
CA SER A 126 17.50 9.13 -4.12
C SER A 126 18.69 8.15 -4.17
N LEU A 127 19.91 8.65 -4.21
CA LEU A 127 21.12 7.82 -4.26
C LEU A 127 21.25 6.89 -3.06
N ASP A 128 20.86 7.35 -1.89
CA ASP A 128 20.84 6.59 -0.63
C ASP A 128 19.63 5.68 -0.48
N LYS A 129 18.70 5.69 -1.44
CA LYS A 129 17.43 4.94 -1.45
C LYS A 129 16.54 5.18 -0.22
N ASN A 130 16.65 6.34 0.41
CA ASN A 130 15.83 6.70 1.58
C ASN A 130 14.61 7.54 1.21
N LYS A 131 14.51 7.96 -0.05
CA LYS A 131 13.40 8.77 -0.58
C LYS A 131 13.14 8.43 -2.04
N ALA A 132 11.96 8.81 -2.53
CA ALA A 132 11.65 8.81 -3.96
C ALA A 132 10.95 10.11 -4.35
N LEU A 133 11.24 10.59 -5.56
CA LEU A 133 10.48 11.65 -6.21
C LEU A 133 9.50 11.01 -7.20
N LEU A 134 8.23 11.36 -7.06
CA LEU A 134 7.17 10.97 -7.98
C LEU A 134 6.68 12.19 -8.75
N ILE A 135 6.59 12.09 -10.05
CA ILE A 135 6.07 13.16 -10.91
C ILE A 135 4.82 12.66 -11.60
N LEU A 136 3.71 13.35 -11.40
CA LEU A 136 2.42 13.09 -12.04
C LEU A 136 1.86 14.40 -12.60
N ASP A 137 1.64 14.45 -13.92
CA ASP A 137 1.14 15.63 -14.63
C ASP A 137 1.92 16.93 -14.30
N GLY A 138 3.27 16.81 -14.26
CA GLY A 138 4.15 17.94 -13.98
C GLY A 138 4.22 18.36 -12.50
N GLN A 139 3.49 17.70 -11.62
CA GLN A 139 3.53 17.94 -10.18
C GLN A 139 4.46 16.95 -9.49
N GLY A 140 5.37 17.47 -8.67
CA GLY A 140 6.31 16.68 -7.87
C GLY A 140 5.70 16.31 -6.51
N TRP A 141 5.97 15.07 -6.09
CA TRP A 141 5.61 14.55 -4.77
C TRP A 141 6.79 13.78 -4.20
N ASP A 142 7.25 14.19 -3.04
CA ASP A 142 8.30 13.48 -2.31
C ASP A 142 7.69 12.33 -1.51
N PHE A 143 8.19 11.14 -1.75
CA PHE A 143 7.92 9.95 -0.94
C PHE A 143 9.01 9.81 0.12
N SER A 144 8.63 9.64 1.36
CA SER A 144 9.51 9.36 2.49
C SER A 144 8.94 8.31 3.40
N PHE A 145 9.80 7.71 4.24
CA PHE A 145 9.39 6.70 5.21
C PHE A 145 10.29 6.74 6.45
N GLN A 146 9.78 6.14 7.53
CA GLN A 146 10.48 5.89 8.79
C GLN A 146 10.13 4.49 9.27
N GLY A 147 11.09 3.81 9.88
CA GLY A 147 10.96 2.42 10.34
C GLY A 147 12.14 1.56 9.91
N ASN A 148 12.22 0.35 10.42
CA ASN A 148 13.27 -0.61 10.06
C ASN A 148 12.92 -1.36 8.77
N VAL A 149 12.95 -0.64 7.64
CA VAL A 149 12.59 -1.15 6.32
C VAL A 149 13.58 -0.66 5.25
N LYS A 150 13.63 -1.39 4.14
CA LYS A 150 14.40 -1.02 2.93
C LYS A 150 13.45 -0.63 1.83
N LEU A 151 13.72 0.48 1.15
CA LEU A 151 12.97 0.92 -0.02
C LEU A 151 13.53 0.25 -1.28
N LEU A 152 12.64 -0.40 -2.02
CA LEU A 152 12.92 -1.00 -3.32
C LEU A 152 12.03 -0.37 -4.38
N LEU A 153 12.55 -0.24 -5.59
CA LEU A 153 11.80 0.14 -6.79
C LEU A 153 11.82 -1.05 -7.75
N GLU A 154 10.65 -1.60 -8.03
CA GLU A 154 10.51 -2.80 -8.86
C GLU A 154 9.55 -2.57 -10.03
N PRO A 155 9.72 -3.29 -11.14
CA PRO A 155 8.73 -3.32 -12.20
C PRO A 155 7.37 -3.82 -11.69
N SER A 156 6.32 -3.24 -12.23
CA SER A 156 4.94 -3.63 -11.99
C SER A 156 4.12 -3.53 -13.27
N ILE A 157 2.87 -3.94 -13.19
CA ILE A 157 1.93 -3.87 -14.30
C ILE A 157 0.66 -3.15 -13.88
N PHE A 158 -0.04 -2.63 -14.86
CA PHE A 158 -1.40 -2.11 -14.72
C PHE A 158 -2.28 -2.66 -15.83
N VAL A 159 -3.38 -3.29 -15.48
CA VAL A 159 -4.35 -3.85 -16.43
C VAL A 159 -5.52 -2.88 -16.56
N GLU A 160 -5.68 -2.31 -17.74
CA GLU A 160 -6.77 -1.39 -18.06
C GLU A 160 -8.11 -2.14 -18.20
N ASP A 161 -9.23 -1.43 -18.14
CA ASP A 161 -10.58 -1.99 -18.24
C ASP A 161 -10.81 -2.74 -19.57
N ASN A 162 -10.10 -2.36 -20.64
CA ASN A 162 -10.11 -3.04 -21.93
C ASN A 162 -9.22 -4.31 -21.95
N GLY A 163 -8.55 -4.63 -20.85
CA GLY A 163 -7.63 -5.76 -20.72
C GLY A 163 -6.21 -5.51 -21.24
N LYS A 164 -5.90 -4.28 -21.69
CA LYS A 164 -4.53 -3.92 -22.08
C LYS A 164 -3.62 -3.83 -20.87
N VAL A 165 -2.46 -4.49 -20.94
CA VAL A 165 -1.45 -4.46 -19.89
C VAL A 165 -0.47 -3.32 -20.19
N LYS A 166 -0.24 -2.45 -19.21
CA LYS A 166 0.78 -1.41 -19.24
C LYS A 166 1.87 -1.73 -18.23
N GLN A 167 3.11 -1.50 -18.60
CA GLN A 167 4.22 -1.52 -17.66
C GLN A 167 4.17 -0.28 -16.76
N THR A 168 4.49 -0.47 -15.49
CA THR A 168 4.62 0.57 -14.48
C THR A 168 5.66 0.14 -13.45
N ASN A 169 5.74 0.86 -12.33
CA ASN A 169 6.62 0.55 -11.22
C ASN A 169 5.80 0.42 -9.93
N GLN A 170 6.40 -0.22 -8.94
CA GLN A 170 5.95 -0.22 -7.56
C GLN A 170 7.11 0.18 -6.64
N LEU A 171 6.78 0.90 -5.58
CA LEU A 171 7.66 1.05 -4.43
C LEU A 171 7.31 -0.07 -3.44
N ILE A 172 8.33 -0.65 -2.82
CA ILE A 172 8.16 -1.66 -1.77
C ILE A 172 8.97 -1.24 -0.56
N LEU A 173 8.33 -1.18 0.59
CA LEU A 173 9.00 -1.11 1.87
C LEU A 173 9.08 -2.53 2.43
N HIS A 174 10.28 -3.11 2.38
CA HIS A 174 10.56 -4.48 2.81
C HIS A 174 11.18 -4.48 4.19
N GLY A 175 10.67 -5.28 5.12
CA GLY A 175 11.16 -5.38 6.47
C GLY A 175 10.83 -6.70 7.15
N GLU A 176 11.24 -6.79 8.41
CA GLU A 176 10.88 -7.88 9.32
C GLU A 176 10.22 -7.31 10.56
N THR A 177 9.23 -8.02 11.12
CA THR A 177 8.55 -7.58 12.33
C THR A 177 9.51 -7.63 13.52
N LEU A 178 9.35 -6.67 14.40
CA LEU A 178 9.94 -6.69 15.75
C LEU A 178 9.00 -7.46 16.69
N GLU A 179 9.50 -7.84 17.85
CA GLU A 179 8.66 -8.43 18.88
C GLU A 179 7.56 -7.46 19.31
N GLU A 180 6.36 -7.98 19.47
CA GLU A 180 5.11 -7.32 19.88
C GLU A 180 4.55 -6.31 18.87
N ARG A 181 5.31 -5.28 18.48
CA ARG A 181 4.79 -4.20 17.62
C ARG A 181 5.85 -3.68 16.66
N THR A 182 5.47 -3.63 15.40
CA THR A 182 6.25 -3.02 14.33
C THR A 182 5.48 -1.87 13.73
N GLU A 183 6.12 -0.73 13.58
CA GLU A 183 5.56 0.47 12.97
C GLU A 183 6.39 0.91 11.77
N VAL A 184 5.70 1.28 10.70
CA VAL A 184 6.28 1.91 9.52
C VAL A 184 5.43 3.12 9.15
N LEU A 185 5.99 4.31 9.27
CA LEU A 185 5.39 5.54 8.78
C LEU A 185 5.90 5.83 7.38
N TRP A 186 5.01 6.08 6.44
CA TRP A 186 5.36 6.47 5.08
C TRP A 186 4.36 7.45 4.51
N GLY A 187 4.71 8.14 3.43
CA GLY A 187 3.77 9.09 2.88
C GLY A 187 4.31 9.94 1.75
N PHE A 188 3.51 10.93 1.38
CA PHE A 188 3.76 11.83 0.27
C PHE A 188 3.59 13.28 0.69
N THR A 189 4.52 14.12 0.28
CA THR A 189 4.45 15.57 0.45
C THR A 189 4.56 16.22 -0.92
N LYS A 190 3.61 17.12 -1.23
CA LYS A 190 3.64 17.87 -2.49
C LYS A 190 4.72 18.94 -2.45
N ASN A 191 5.55 19.00 -3.48
CA ASN A 191 6.55 20.04 -3.71
C ASN A 191 5.92 21.35 -4.14
#